data_a7f1c9947c67c9e342663e2dd01e9509
#
_entry.id   a7f1c9947c67c9e342663e2dd01e9509
#
_cell.length_a   1.000
_cell.length_b   1.000
_cell.length_c   1.000
_cell.angle_alpha   90.00
_cell.angle_beta   90.00
_cell.angle_gamma   90.00
#
_symmetry.space_group_name_H-M   'P 1'
#
loop_
_entity.id
_entity.type
_entity.pdbx_description
1 polymer ?
#
loop_
_entity_poly.entity_id
_entity_poly.type
_entity_poly.pdbx_seq_one_letter_code
_entity_poly.pdbx_strand_id
1 'polypeptide(L)'
;LLEGSDNGYLKITPENSGFVLNLLWALGLGNKNEILDNGPMTDKKYGGAGRFASTGGWTLAEGDPMNHYSKHRFIVLTPEQQALVEKVSKGIYRPCCGNSVYFPDCNHGMAMLGLLELMASQGVSEEEMYKAALAVNSYWFPDTYITIAKYLKSRGKDWSNADPKEILGYNYSSGPGYQKLLEKIENPEIKGGGGCSV
;
A
#
# COMPACT_ATOMS: atom_id res chain seq x y z
N LEU A 1 -9.61 -17.30 12.52
CA LEU A 1 -9.25 -17.17 11.10
C LEU A 1 -8.96 -18.49 10.40
N LEU A 2 -8.42 -19.49 11.11
CA LEU A 2 -8.07 -20.79 10.51
C LEU A 2 -9.20 -21.81 10.59
N GLU A 3 -10.18 -21.57 11.43
CA GLU A 3 -11.31 -22.47 11.64
C GLU A 3 -12.62 -21.66 11.58
N GLY A 4 -13.62 -22.22 10.92
CA GLY A 4 -14.94 -21.62 10.77
C GLY A 4 -15.13 -20.79 9.50
N SER A 5 -16.38 -20.56 9.14
CA SER A 5 -16.81 -19.86 7.92
C SER A 5 -17.32 -18.43 8.19
N ASP A 6 -17.55 -18.08 9.45
CA ASP A 6 -18.02 -16.75 9.86
C ASP A 6 -17.11 -16.20 10.98
N ASN A 7 -16.07 -15.50 10.57
CA ASN A 7 -15.08 -14.89 11.48
C ASN A 7 -15.33 -13.39 11.72
N GLY A 8 -16.48 -12.86 11.28
CA GLY A 8 -16.82 -11.45 11.39
C GLY A 8 -15.90 -10.53 10.58
N TYR A 9 -15.76 -9.28 11.02
CA TYR A 9 -14.92 -8.31 10.34
C TYR A 9 -13.44 -8.48 10.66
N LEU A 10 -12.58 -8.32 9.65
CA LEU A 10 -11.13 -8.24 9.86
C LEU A 10 -10.79 -7.02 10.72
N LYS A 11 -10.25 -7.26 11.90
CA LYS A 11 -9.79 -6.20 12.79
C LYS A 11 -8.26 -6.17 12.80
N ILE A 12 -7.68 -5.04 12.39
CA ILE A 12 -6.23 -4.82 12.38
C ILE A 12 -5.88 -3.89 13.54
N THR A 13 -4.90 -4.31 14.34
CA THR A 13 -4.39 -3.58 15.51
C THR A 13 -2.86 -3.53 15.46
N PRO A 14 -2.20 -2.68 16.25
CA PRO A 14 -0.74 -2.68 16.33
C PRO A 14 -0.16 -4.07 16.64
N GLU A 15 -0.82 -4.85 17.50
CA GLU A 15 -0.33 -6.15 17.98
C GLU A 15 -0.43 -7.24 16.90
N ASN A 16 -1.45 -7.18 16.02
CA ASN A 16 -1.68 -8.20 15.00
C ASN A 16 -1.29 -7.76 13.59
N SER A 17 -0.91 -6.50 13.39
CA SER A 17 -0.69 -5.91 12.07
C SER A 17 0.34 -6.66 11.24
N GLY A 18 1.43 -7.15 11.86
CA GLY A 18 2.45 -7.94 11.19
C GLY A 18 1.95 -9.33 10.76
N PHE A 19 1.13 -9.98 11.60
CA PHE A 19 0.50 -11.26 11.23
C PHE A 19 -0.51 -11.08 10.10
N VAL A 20 -1.37 -10.06 10.21
CA VAL A 20 -2.38 -9.75 9.18
C VAL A 20 -1.71 -9.34 7.86
N LEU A 21 -0.57 -8.64 7.90
CA LEU A 21 0.23 -8.35 6.72
C LEU A 21 0.56 -9.64 5.95
N ASN A 22 1.02 -10.67 6.64
CA ASN A 22 1.38 -11.93 5.99
C ASN A 22 0.17 -12.64 5.37
N LEU A 23 -0.99 -12.62 6.03
CA LEU A 23 -2.23 -13.19 5.47
C LEU A 23 -2.70 -12.42 4.24
N LEU A 24 -2.70 -11.10 4.30
CA LEU A 24 -3.07 -10.25 3.16
C LEU A 24 -2.06 -10.35 2.01
N TRP A 25 -0.76 -10.54 2.33
CA TRP A 25 0.25 -10.79 1.31
C TRP A 25 0.01 -12.12 0.59
N ALA A 26 -0.28 -13.20 1.33
CA ALA A 26 -0.63 -14.49 0.72
C ALA A 26 -1.90 -14.38 -0.15
N LEU A 27 -2.92 -13.67 0.33
CA LEU A 27 -4.15 -13.39 -0.42
C LEU A 27 -3.83 -12.62 -1.71
N GLY A 28 -3.15 -11.47 -1.62
CA GLY A 28 -2.87 -10.60 -2.76
C GLY A 28 -1.98 -11.27 -3.81
N LEU A 29 -0.99 -12.09 -3.38
CA LEU A 29 -0.16 -12.85 -4.31
C LEU A 29 -0.94 -13.95 -5.02
N GLY A 30 -1.77 -14.68 -4.26
CA GLY A 30 -2.45 -15.88 -4.76
C GLY A 30 -3.70 -15.57 -5.55
N ASN A 31 -4.41 -14.49 -5.23
CA ASN A 31 -5.67 -14.16 -5.88
C ASN A 31 -5.48 -13.78 -7.35
N LYS A 32 -6.34 -14.28 -8.22
CA LYS A 32 -6.35 -13.96 -9.64
C LYS A 32 -6.71 -12.51 -9.86
N ASN A 33 -5.78 -11.71 -10.41
CA ASN A 33 -6.00 -10.28 -10.61
C ASN A 33 -5.29 -9.74 -11.86
N GLU A 34 -5.98 -8.87 -12.62
CA GLU A 34 -5.46 -8.23 -13.83
C GLU A 34 -4.18 -7.40 -13.57
N ILE A 35 -4.05 -6.80 -12.38
CA ILE A 35 -2.84 -6.06 -12.00
C ILE A 35 -1.61 -6.97 -11.97
N LEU A 36 -1.78 -8.22 -11.54
CA LEU A 36 -0.69 -9.20 -11.52
C LEU A 36 -0.44 -9.82 -12.88
N ASP A 37 -1.49 -10.04 -13.67
CA ASP A 37 -1.38 -10.69 -14.98
C ASP A 37 -0.83 -9.76 -16.06
N ASN A 38 -1.22 -8.47 -16.03
CA ASN A 38 -0.98 -7.51 -17.10
C ASN A 38 -0.33 -6.20 -16.61
N GLY A 39 -0.11 -6.05 -15.30
CA GLY A 39 0.46 -4.85 -14.70
C GLY A 39 1.98 -4.75 -14.80
N PRO A 40 2.58 -3.72 -14.18
CA PRO A 40 3.99 -3.38 -14.36
C PRO A 40 4.99 -4.48 -13.97
N MET A 41 4.62 -5.39 -13.04
CA MET A 41 5.51 -6.48 -12.63
C MET A 41 5.81 -7.48 -13.76
N THR A 42 4.95 -7.53 -14.79
CA THR A 42 5.12 -8.44 -15.94
C THR A 42 6.03 -7.88 -17.03
N ASP A 43 6.47 -6.62 -16.91
CA ASP A 43 7.36 -6.00 -17.90
C ASP A 43 8.67 -6.78 -18.02
N LYS A 44 9.00 -7.18 -19.24
CA LYS A 44 10.19 -7.98 -19.59
C LYS A 44 11.51 -7.39 -19.10
N LYS A 45 11.58 -6.05 -18.95
CA LYS A 45 12.77 -5.36 -18.44
C LYS A 45 13.17 -5.78 -17.03
N TYR A 46 12.22 -6.30 -16.23
CA TYR A 46 12.48 -6.79 -14.88
C TYR A 46 12.88 -8.27 -14.83
N GLY A 47 12.81 -8.98 -15.96
CA GLY A 47 13.16 -10.40 -16.02
C GLY A 47 12.11 -11.33 -15.40
N GLY A 48 10.87 -10.84 -15.23
CA GLY A 48 9.71 -11.60 -14.74
C GLY A 48 9.30 -11.24 -13.32
N ALA A 49 8.02 -11.50 -13.02
CA ALA A 49 7.41 -11.17 -11.74
C ALA A 49 8.03 -11.91 -10.54
N GLY A 50 8.65 -13.06 -10.73
CA GLY A 50 9.26 -13.87 -9.66
C GLY A 50 10.54 -13.30 -9.04
N ARG A 51 11.04 -12.14 -9.51
CA ARG A 51 12.28 -11.53 -9.01
C ARG A 51 12.07 -10.43 -7.99
N PHE A 52 10.84 -10.09 -7.68
CA PHE A 52 10.52 -9.05 -6.70
C PHE A 52 10.48 -9.60 -5.27
N ALA A 53 10.66 -8.73 -4.28
CA ALA A 53 10.60 -9.11 -2.86
C ALA A 53 9.24 -9.71 -2.47
N SER A 54 8.15 -9.28 -3.14
CA SER A 54 6.82 -9.85 -2.92
C SER A 54 6.63 -11.27 -3.42
N THR A 55 7.49 -11.75 -4.31
CA THR A 55 7.32 -13.04 -4.99
C THR A 55 8.53 -13.96 -4.84
N GLY A 56 9.75 -13.44 -4.85
CA GLY A 56 10.98 -14.24 -4.87
C GLY A 56 11.84 -14.12 -3.61
N GLY A 57 11.72 -13.04 -2.84
CA GLY A 57 12.59 -12.82 -1.69
C GLY A 57 12.11 -13.48 -0.40
N TRP A 58 10.82 -13.71 -0.29
CA TRP A 58 10.16 -14.31 0.86
C TRP A 58 9.03 -15.20 0.40
N THR A 59 8.93 -16.36 0.98
CA THR A 59 7.85 -17.27 0.66
C THR A 59 6.96 -17.53 1.87
N LEU A 60 5.66 -17.33 1.69
CA LEU A 60 4.61 -17.81 2.60
C LEU A 60 4.04 -19.12 2.09
N ALA A 61 4.47 -19.57 0.91
CA ALA A 61 4.04 -20.80 0.29
C ALA A 61 5.01 -21.94 0.59
N GLU A 62 4.49 -23.13 0.64
CA GLU A 62 5.30 -24.33 0.51
C GLU A 62 5.77 -24.46 -0.96
N GLY A 63 7.09 -24.45 -1.17
CA GLY A 63 7.69 -24.45 -2.51
C GLY A 63 7.81 -23.07 -3.14
N ASP A 64 7.71 -23.01 -4.46
CA ASP A 64 7.85 -21.76 -5.22
C ASP A 64 6.57 -20.91 -5.17
N PRO A 65 6.62 -19.68 -4.64
CA PRO A 65 5.46 -18.78 -4.60
C PRO A 65 4.84 -18.52 -5.98
N MET A 66 5.64 -18.59 -7.05
CA MET A 66 5.15 -18.41 -8.42
C MET A 66 4.19 -19.51 -8.88
N ASN A 67 4.15 -20.64 -8.17
CA ASN A 67 3.12 -21.66 -8.37
C ASN A 67 1.72 -21.16 -7.95
N HIS A 68 1.66 -20.13 -7.12
CA HIS A 68 0.43 -19.52 -6.61
C HIS A 68 0.13 -18.15 -7.21
N TYR A 69 1.13 -17.46 -7.77
CA TYR A 69 1.03 -16.09 -8.27
C TYR A 69 -0.13 -15.91 -9.27
N SER A 70 -1.15 -15.13 -8.88
CA SER A 70 -2.35 -14.82 -9.68
C SER A 70 -3.12 -16.04 -10.19
N LYS A 71 -3.15 -17.16 -9.44
CA LYS A 71 -3.76 -18.42 -9.91
C LYS A 71 -5.05 -18.82 -9.23
N HIS A 72 -5.29 -18.34 -8.01
CA HIS A 72 -6.44 -18.79 -7.23
C HIS A 72 -7.59 -17.78 -7.33
N ARG A 73 -8.81 -18.27 -7.41
CA ARG A 73 -10.00 -17.42 -7.42
C ARG A 73 -10.60 -17.35 -6.01
N PHE A 74 -9.83 -16.83 -5.06
CA PHE A 74 -10.32 -16.62 -3.69
C PHE A 74 -11.38 -15.53 -3.65
N ILE A 75 -11.15 -14.45 -4.40
CA ILE A 75 -12.05 -13.32 -4.57
C ILE A 75 -12.25 -13.12 -6.08
N VAL A 76 -13.52 -13.10 -6.51
CA VAL A 76 -13.87 -12.80 -7.90
C VAL A 76 -14.47 -11.41 -7.94
N LEU A 77 -13.75 -10.47 -8.55
CA LEU A 77 -14.19 -9.08 -8.71
C LEU A 77 -15.05 -8.93 -9.97
N THR A 78 -16.07 -8.06 -9.89
CA THR A 78 -16.74 -7.57 -11.11
C THR A 78 -15.81 -6.62 -11.88
N PRO A 79 -16.07 -6.30 -13.15
CA PRO A 79 -15.28 -5.32 -13.89
C PRO A 79 -15.19 -3.95 -13.19
N GLU A 80 -16.28 -3.50 -12.55
CA GLU A 80 -16.35 -2.23 -11.81
C GLU A 80 -15.49 -2.29 -10.54
N GLN A 81 -15.54 -3.40 -9.82
CA GLN A 81 -14.71 -3.62 -8.63
C GLN A 81 -13.23 -3.70 -9.01
N GLN A 82 -12.87 -4.39 -10.09
CA GLN A 82 -11.51 -4.44 -10.61
C GLN A 82 -11.01 -3.04 -11.01
N ALA A 83 -11.83 -2.26 -11.72
CA ALA A 83 -11.48 -0.88 -12.08
C ALA A 83 -11.27 0.01 -10.85
N LEU A 84 -12.06 -0.19 -9.79
CA LEU A 84 -11.89 0.52 -8.51
C LEU A 84 -10.56 0.13 -7.84
N VAL A 85 -10.23 -1.16 -7.76
CA VAL A 85 -8.95 -1.63 -7.22
C VAL A 85 -7.77 -1.03 -7.99
N GLU A 86 -7.83 -1.03 -9.32
CA GLU A 86 -6.78 -0.41 -10.15
C GLU A 86 -6.64 1.09 -9.89
N LYS A 87 -7.76 1.81 -9.81
CA LYS A 87 -7.78 3.24 -9.55
C LYS A 87 -7.15 3.57 -8.20
N VAL A 88 -7.59 2.90 -7.14
CA VAL A 88 -7.14 3.14 -5.76
C VAL A 88 -5.68 2.72 -5.60
N SER A 89 -5.28 1.57 -6.13
CA SER A 89 -3.92 1.05 -6.03
C SER A 89 -2.86 1.99 -6.65
N LYS A 90 -3.22 2.76 -7.68
CA LYS A 90 -2.35 3.77 -8.31
C LYS A 90 -2.11 4.99 -7.40
N GLY A 91 -3.02 5.27 -6.48
CA GLY A 91 -2.95 6.40 -5.55
C GLY A 91 -2.31 6.09 -4.20
N ILE A 92 -2.06 4.83 -3.87
CA ILE A 92 -1.49 4.40 -2.59
C ILE A 92 -0.02 4.03 -2.74
N TYR A 93 0.83 4.74 -2.00
CA TYR A 93 2.26 4.46 -1.89
C TYR A 93 2.61 3.93 -0.50
N ARG A 94 3.83 3.45 -0.33
CA ARG A 94 4.37 2.94 0.93
C ARG A 94 5.83 3.37 1.13
N PRO A 95 6.25 3.66 2.37
CA PRO A 95 7.55 4.24 2.68
C PRO A 95 8.75 3.35 2.33
N CYS A 96 8.54 2.04 2.18
CA CYS A 96 9.63 1.09 1.89
C CYS A 96 10.14 1.16 0.44
N CYS A 97 9.41 1.80 -0.49
CA CYS A 97 9.81 1.87 -1.90
C CYS A 97 9.21 3.09 -2.62
N GLY A 98 9.54 3.25 -3.92
CA GLY A 98 9.05 4.34 -4.75
C GLY A 98 7.80 4.01 -5.57
N ASN A 99 7.32 2.77 -5.52
CA ASN A 99 6.21 2.30 -6.35
C ASN A 99 4.86 2.41 -5.64
N SER A 100 3.78 2.60 -6.41
CA SER A 100 2.42 2.49 -5.89
C SER A 100 2.00 1.03 -5.72
N VAL A 101 0.87 0.78 -5.05
CA VAL A 101 0.30 -0.56 -4.89
C VAL A 101 -0.05 -1.21 -6.23
N TYR A 102 -0.28 -0.43 -7.27
CA TYR A 102 -0.45 -0.93 -8.65
C TYR A 102 0.80 -1.66 -9.18
N PHE A 103 1.97 -1.40 -8.57
CA PHE A 103 3.20 -2.17 -8.76
C PHE A 103 3.59 -2.81 -7.43
N PRO A 104 3.01 -3.96 -7.06
CA PRO A 104 3.13 -4.57 -5.74
C PRO A 104 4.43 -5.38 -5.59
N ASP A 105 5.58 -4.74 -5.78
CA ASP A 105 6.93 -5.33 -5.82
C ASP A 105 7.48 -5.76 -4.45
N CYS A 106 6.87 -5.28 -3.35
CA CYS A 106 7.23 -5.69 -1.98
C CYS A 106 6.04 -6.33 -1.26
N ASN A 107 6.32 -7.00 -0.13
CA ASN A 107 5.30 -7.64 0.70
C ASN A 107 4.17 -6.69 1.13
N HIS A 108 4.50 -5.46 1.56
CA HIS A 108 3.48 -4.46 1.94
C HIS A 108 2.61 -4.05 0.75
N GLY A 109 3.20 -3.90 -0.45
CA GLY A 109 2.44 -3.60 -1.66
C GLY A 109 1.49 -4.71 -2.06
N MET A 110 1.97 -5.96 -1.99
CA MET A 110 1.16 -7.13 -2.29
C MET A 110 0.07 -7.36 -1.24
N ALA A 111 0.38 -7.15 0.05
CA ALA A 111 -0.60 -7.22 1.12
C ALA A 111 -1.69 -6.14 1.00
N MET A 112 -1.29 -4.91 0.64
CA MET A 112 -2.25 -3.84 0.39
C MET A 112 -3.13 -4.14 -0.82
N LEU A 113 -2.60 -4.73 -1.90
CA LEU A 113 -3.42 -5.19 -3.03
C LEU A 113 -4.49 -6.18 -2.56
N GLY A 114 -4.11 -7.19 -1.78
CA GLY A 114 -5.06 -8.17 -1.22
C GLY A 114 -6.13 -7.52 -0.34
N LEU A 115 -5.78 -6.51 0.45
CA LEU A 115 -6.75 -5.74 1.22
C LEU A 115 -7.73 -4.98 0.32
N LEU A 116 -7.25 -4.32 -0.72
CA LEU A 116 -8.10 -3.58 -1.66
C LEU A 116 -9.06 -4.51 -2.41
N GLU A 117 -8.61 -5.68 -2.83
CA GLU A 117 -9.46 -6.71 -3.44
C GLU A 117 -10.57 -7.17 -2.49
N LEU A 118 -10.21 -7.46 -1.23
CA LEU A 118 -11.17 -7.85 -0.21
C LEU A 118 -12.21 -6.77 0.02
N MET A 119 -11.81 -5.52 0.16
CA MET A 119 -12.71 -4.38 0.36
C MET A 119 -13.62 -4.14 -0.85
N ALA A 120 -13.07 -4.17 -2.06
CA ALA A 120 -13.83 -4.00 -3.29
C ALA A 120 -14.91 -5.08 -3.46
N SER A 121 -14.58 -6.34 -3.15
CA SER A 121 -15.53 -7.45 -3.22
C SER A 121 -16.73 -7.29 -2.28
N GLN A 122 -16.54 -6.53 -1.19
CA GLN A 122 -17.56 -6.21 -0.20
C GLN A 122 -18.30 -4.90 -0.50
N GLY A 123 -18.03 -4.25 -1.63
CA GLY A 123 -18.70 -3.01 -2.03
C GLY A 123 -18.27 -1.78 -1.26
N VAL A 124 -17.07 -1.80 -0.66
CA VAL A 124 -16.52 -0.65 0.08
C VAL A 124 -16.21 0.49 -0.91
N SER A 125 -16.55 1.72 -0.53
CA SER A 125 -16.34 2.90 -1.37
C SER A 125 -14.86 3.28 -1.51
N GLU A 126 -14.51 4.01 -2.57
CA GLU A 126 -13.16 4.55 -2.77
C GLU A 126 -12.65 5.33 -1.54
N GLU A 127 -13.49 6.18 -0.98
CA GLU A 127 -13.14 6.99 0.19
C GLU A 127 -12.78 6.13 1.41
N GLU A 128 -13.62 5.12 1.71
CA GLU A 128 -13.36 4.20 2.81
C GLU A 128 -12.13 3.31 2.56
N MET A 129 -11.86 2.95 1.31
CA MET A 129 -10.63 2.21 0.96
C MET A 129 -9.38 3.04 1.28
N TYR A 130 -9.36 4.34 0.95
CA TYR A 130 -8.24 5.22 1.31
C TYR A 130 -8.11 5.41 2.82
N LYS A 131 -9.20 5.56 3.56
CA LYS A 131 -9.18 5.65 5.03
C LYS A 131 -8.60 4.39 5.66
N ALA A 132 -9.07 3.23 5.25
CA ALA A 132 -8.58 1.95 5.74
C ALA A 132 -7.10 1.73 5.38
N ALA A 133 -6.71 2.03 4.14
CA ALA A 133 -5.32 1.92 3.69
C ALA A 133 -4.38 2.83 4.50
N LEU A 134 -4.80 4.05 4.83
CA LEU A 134 -4.02 4.95 5.67
C LEU A 134 -3.84 4.40 7.09
N ALA A 135 -4.92 3.89 7.68
CA ALA A 135 -4.85 3.28 9.01
C ALA A 135 -3.91 2.07 9.01
N VAL A 136 -4.02 1.18 8.02
CA VAL A 136 -3.18 -0.02 7.90
C VAL A 136 -1.72 0.32 7.66
N ASN A 137 -1.42 1.24 6.74
CA ASN A 137 -0.05 1.72 6.52
C ASN A 137 0.54 2.36 7.79
N SER A 138 -0.28 3.07 8.59
CA SER A 138 0.18 3.65 9.85
C SER A 138 0.59 2.60 10.88
N TYR A 139 -0.02 1.42 10.87
CA TYR A 139 0.41 0.29 11.71
C TYR A 139 1.67 -0.39 11.16
N TRP A 140 1.82 -0.48 9.83
CA TRP A 140 3.01 -1.09 9.23
C TRP A 140 4.24 -0.18 9.27
N PHE A 141 4.06 1.14 9.29
CA PHE A 141 5.13 2.14 9.27
C PHE A 141 4.90 3.25 10.31
N PRO A 142 4.81 2.91 11.62
CA PRO A 142 4.38 3.87 12.65
C PRO A 142 5.27 5.11 12.71
N ASP A 143 6.59 4.97 12.68
CA ASP A 143 7.52 6.09 12.77
C ASP A 143 7.37 7.08 11.60
N THR A 144 7.14 6.55 10.40
CA THR A 144 6.90 7.38 9.21
C THR A 144 5.64 8.22 9.38
N TYR A 145 4.53 7.62 9.78
CA TYR A 145 3.25 8.35 9.87
C TYR A 145 3.20 9.28 11.08
N ILE A 146 3.88 8.97 12.18
CA ILE A 146 4.10 9.91 13.30
C ILE A 146 4.89 11.13 12.82
N THR A 147 5.92 10.92 12.01
CA THR A 147 6.73 12.02 11.45
C THR A 147 5.93 12.88 10.48
N ILE A 148 5.13 12.26 9.60
CA ILE A 148 4.22 12.99 8.69
C ILE A 148 3.22 13.83 9.51
N ALA A 149 2.62 13.26 10.55
CA ALA A 149 1.68 13.97 11.41
C ALA A 149 2.32 15.18 12.11
N LYS A 150 3.56 15.03 12.62
CA LYS A 150 4.34 16.15 13.20
C LYS A 150 4.62 17.24 12.14
N TYR A 151 4.98 16.85 10.93
CA TYR A 151 5.20 17.78 9.84
C TYR A 151 3.92 18.55 9.49
N LEU A 152 2.79 17.87 9.36
CA LEU A 152 1.50 18.52 9.09
C LEU A 152 1.17 19.51 10.20
N LYS A 153 1.34 19.13 11.46
CA LYS A 153 1.10 20.01 12.61
C LYS A 153 1.98 21.26 12.57
N SER A 154 3.25 21.16 12.19
CA SER A 154 4.15 22.31 12.04
C SER A 154 3.71 23.26 10.91
N ARG A 155 2.86 22.80 10.00
CA ARG A 155 2.24 23.59 8.92
C ARG A 155 0.83 24.07 9.24
N GLY A 156 0.37 23.90 10.49
CA GLY A 156 -0.95 24.30 10.93
C GLY A 156 -2.08 23.38 10.46
N LYS A 157 -1.74 22.17 9.98
CA LYS A 157 -2.72 21.14 9.58
C LYS A 157 -2.86 20.11 10.69
N ASP A 158 -4.09 19.76 11.06
CA ASP A 158 -4.37 18.68 11.99
C ASP A 158 -4.46 17.36 11.24
N TRP A 159 -3.91 16.28 11.83
CA TRP A 159 -3.98 14.94 11.28
C TRP A 159 -5.42 14.45 11.09
N SER A 160 -6.33 14.80 12.00
CA SER A 160 -7.75 14.41 11.92
C SER A 160 -8.46 14.97 10.68
N ASN A 161 -7.94 16.05 10.10
CA ASN A 161 -8.47 16.69 8.91
C ASN A 161 -7.64 16.42 7.65
N ALA A 162 -6.62 15.57 7.76
CA ALA A 162 -5.78 15.21 6.62
C ALA A 162 -6.55 14.34 5.63
N ASP A 163 -6.45 14.64 4.35
CA ASP A 163 -7.01 13.79 3.28
C ASP A 163 -6.21 12.50 3.17
N PRO A 164 -6.79 11.31 3.43
CA PRO A 164 -6.11 10.04 3.31
C PRO A 164 -5.47 9.82 1.94
N LYS A 165 -6.09 10.30 0.88
CA LYS A 165 -5.60 10.19 -0.49
C LYS A 165 -4.35 11.05 -0.72
N GLU A 166 -4.32 12.28 -0.16
CA GLU A 166 -3.13 13.14 -0.19
C GLU A 166 -1.97 12.46 0.57
N ILE A 167 -2.23 11.98 1.80
CA ILE A 167 -1.21 11.39 2.67
C ILE A 167 -0.64 10.09 2.08
N LEU A 168 -1.49 9.24 1.51
CA LEU A 168 -1.05 8.00 0.87
C LEU A 168 -0.36 8.22 -0.48
N GLY A 169 -0.42 9.44 -1.02
CA GLY A 169 0.19 9.82 -2.28
C GLY A 169 1.73 9.81 -2.24
N TYR A 170 2.33 9.91 -3.43
CA TYR A 170 3.77 9.84 -3.64
C TYR A 170 4.58 10.77 -2.72
N ASN A 171 4.11 12.01 -2.52
CA ASN A 171 4.87 13.04 -1.82
C ASN A 171 5.06 12.79 -0.32
N TYR A 172 4.19 11.98 0.29
CA TYR A 172 4.24 11.65 1.73
C TYR A 172 4.62 10.19 1.96
N SER A 173 3.98 9.29 1.24
CA SER A 173 4.03 7.85 1.52
C SER A 173 4.95 7.04 0.61
N SER A 174 5.60 7.63 -0.41
CA SER A 174 6.68 6.93 -1.10
C SER A 174 8.01 7.11 -0.38
N GLY A 175 8.93 6.15 -0.52
CA GLY A 175 10.29 6.30 0.01
C GLY A 175 10.96 7.61 -0.41
N PRO A 176 11.04 7.94 -1.72
CA PRO A 176 11.60 9.20 -2.18
C PRO A 176 10.82 10.45 -1.72
N GLY A 177 9.50 10.37 -1.64
CA GLY A 177 8.66 11.48 -1.15
C GLY A 177 8.89 11.75 0.33
N TYR A 178 8.95 10.68 1.12
CA TYR A 178 9.23 10.77 2.55
C TYR A 178 10.64 11.32 2.84
N GLN A 179 11.66 10.92 2.09
CA GLN A 179 13.01 11.49 2.23
C GLN A 179 13.01 13.01 1.98
N LYS A 180 12.35 13.49 0.93
CA LYS A 180 12.19 14.93 0.69
C LYS A 180 11.43 15.66 1.79
N LEU A 181 10.52 14.96 2.48
CA LEU A 181 9.81 15.52 3.63
C LEU A 181 10.76 15.65 4.83
N LEU A 182 11.61 14.66 5.10
CA LEU A 182 12.61 14.72 6.16
C LEU A 182 13.58 15.90 5.95
N GLU A 183 14.09 16.12 4.73
CA GLU A 183 14.91 17.26 4.40
C GLU A 183 14.27 18.61 4.76
N LYS A 184 12.95 18.73 4.57
CA LYS A 184 12.19 19.95 4.93
C LYS A 184 11.99 20.13 6.44
N ILE A 185 12.03 19.04 7.21
CA ILE A 185 11.96 19.06 8.67
C ILE A 185 13.33 19.46 9.25
N GLU A 186 14.41 18.89 8.72
CA GLU A 186 15.77 19.13 9.19
C GLU A 186 16.29 20.52 8.80
N ASN A 187 15.85 21.06 7.65
CA ASN A 187 16.25 22.38 7.14
C ASN A 187 15.03 23.32 6.98
N PRO A 188 14.43 23.80 8.06
CA PRO A 188 13.24 24.64 8.00
C PRO A 188 13.44 26.02 7.33
N GLU A 189 14.70 26.44 7.12
CA GLU A 189 15.06 27.74 6.52
C GLU A 189 15.00 27.77 4.99
N ILE A 190 14.79 26.66 4.31
CA ILE A 190 14.47 26.65 2.88
C ILE A 190 13.00 27.00 2.66
N LYS A 191 12.52 28.07 3.25
CA LYS A 191 11.38 28.84 2.74
C LYS A 191 11.91 29.56 1.51
N GLY A 192 11.31 29.28 0.34
CA GLY A 192 11.66 29.97 -0.91
C GLY A 192 11.82 31.46 -0.67
N GLY A 193 13.04 31.89 -0.48
CA GLY A 193 13.40 33.29 -0.38
C GLY A 193 13.31 33.86 -1.78
N GLY A 194 12.31 34.70 -2.02
CA GLY A 194 12.38 35.65 -3.09
C GLY A 194 13.61 36.52 -2.88
N GLY A 195 14.68 36.24 -3.62
CA GLY A 195 15.84 37.11 -3.67
C GLY A 195 15.42 38.44 -4.29
N CYS A 196 15.38 39.49 -3.50
CA CYS A 196 15.52 40.82 -4.05
C CYS A 196 17.00 41.02 -4.35
N SER A 197 17.34 41.02 -5.61
CA SER A 197 18.55 41.58 -6.12
C SER A 197 18.44 43.11 -6.12
N VAL A 198 19.42 43.78 -5.57
CA VAL A 198 19.81 45.14 -5.91
C VAL A 198 21.01 45.05 -6.85
#